data_6a64ad787348e6095b8594b4aa7d21f8
#
_entry.id   6a64ad787348e6095b8594b4aa7d21f8
#
_cell.length_a   1.000
_cell.length_b   1.000
_cell.length_c   1.000
_cell.angle_alpha   90.00
_cell.angle_beta   90.00
_cell.angle_gamma   90.00
#
_symmetry.space_group_name_H-M   'P 1'
#
loop_
_entity.id
_entity.type
_entity.pdbx_description
1 polymer ?
#
loop_
_entity_poly.entity_id
_entity_poly.type
_entity_poly.pdbx_seq_one_letter_code
_entity_poly.pdbx_strand_id
1 'polypeptide(L)'
;MLKRISVQQLTLGMHLKEFCGSWMEHPFWRTGFVLTNPKDLEAVMASSIKEVWIDSDKGLDVAAGAPAVSEAESEAQVEAELKQVSDGQRQIAPIPAALELQRAAKICLHGKQAVVSMFEEARMGKAVDGGGARLLVEEISDSVSRNPGALISLARLKTADDYTYMHSVAVCAMMVALAKQLGLDEAQTRSAGLAGLLHDLGKAVMPAEVLNKPGKLTDAEFAIIKSHPVEGHKMLMVGVNVDPMVLDVCLHHHEKVDGSGYPKGLKGDEISLYAKMGAVCDVYDAITSNRPYKSGWDPAESLRKMAEWTNGHFDPKIFQAFVKSMGIYPVGSLVRLTSGRIGVVIEQTAKSLTTPCVKVFFSTKSNMRIVPQVIDLSRTDGTEKIAGREDPAKWRFSDLNELWSGLPKAPW
;
A
#
# COMPACT_ATOMS: atom_id res chain seq x y z
N MET A 1 12.51 25.43 -1.54
CA MET A 1 13.21 24.15 -1.83
C MET A 1 12.81 23.12 -0.79
N LEU A 2 12.44 21.92 -1.22
CA LEU A 2 12.04 20.85 -0.27
C LEU A 2 13.29 20.13 0.27
N LYS A 3 13.32 19.94 1.59
CA LYS A 3 14.40 19.25 2.30
C LYS A 3 13.81 18.31 3.34
N ARG A 4 14.31 17.07 3.39
CA ARG A 4 14.02 16.09 4.45
C ARG A 4 15.04 16.24 5.56
N ILE A 5 14.54 16.41 6.77
CA ILE A 5 15.34 16.65 7.97
C ILE A 5 14.85 15.80 9.13
N SER A 6 15.73 15.56 10.11
CA SER A 6 15.33 14.96 11.38
C SER A 6 14.37 15.90 12.13
N VAL A 7 13.37 15.32 12.80
CA VAL A 7 12.45 16.06 13.70
C VAL A 7 13.20 16.89 14.75
N GLN A 8 14.35 16.42 15.22
CA GLN A 8 15.20 17.13 16.19
C GLN A 8 15.78 18.45 15.66
N GLN A 9 15.80 18.64 14.33
CA GLN A 9 16.29 19.86 13.68
C GLN A 9 15.16 20.88 13.43
N LEU A 10 13.90 20.52 13.72
CA LEU A 10 12.77 21.42 13.55
C LEU A 10 12.88 22.58 14.52
N THR A 11 12.61 23.80 13.99
CA THR A 11 12.53 25.03 14.78
C THR A 11 11.29 25.83 14.39
N LEU A 12 10.87 26.72 15.28
CA LEU A 12 9.81 27.66 14.98
C LEU A 12 10.20 28.55 13.79
N GLY A 13 9.28 28.81 12.91
CA GLY A 13 9.48 29.56 11.67
C GLY A 13 9.76 28.67 10.44
N MET A 14 10.05 27.38 10.59
CA MET A 14 10.17 26.44 9.47
C MET A 14 8.78 26.15 8.90
N HIS A 15 8.69 26.00 7.58
CA HIS A 15 7.48 25.56 6.91
C HIS A 15 7.46 24.04 6.82
N LEU A 16 6.67 23.40 7.66
CA LEU A 16 6.46 21.95 7.67
C LEU A 16 5.60 21.57 6.47
N LYS A 17 6.17 20.86 5.50
CA LYS A 17 5.47 20.44 4.28
C LYS A 17 4.77 19.10 4.46
N GLU A 18 5.45 18.10 5.00
CA GLU A 18 4.94 16.73 5.15
C GLU A 18 5.70 15.98 6.25
N PHE A 19 5.04 15.05 6.92
CA PHE A 19 5.66 14.12 7.85
C PHE A 19 6.11 12.84 7.12
N CYS A 20 7.30 12.34 7.45
CA CYS A 20 7.77 11.03 6.98
C CYS A 20 7.26 9.93 7.91
N GLY A 21 6.39 9.07 7.42
CA GLY A 21 5.81 7.97 8.19
C GLY A 21 4.33 7.74 7.92
N SER A 22 3.73 6.79 8.67
CA SER A 22 2.32 6.49 8.54
C SER A 22 1.47 7.70 8.93
N TRP A 23 0.49 8.04 8.10
CA TRP A 23 -0.42 9.16 8.35
C TRP A 23 -1.19 9.06 9.69
N MET A 24 -1.33 7.84 10.24
CA MET A 24 -1.96 7.60 11.54
C MET A 24 -1.16 8.17 12.72
N GLU A 25 0.13 8.44 12.51
CA GLU A 25 1.04 8.96 13.53
C GLU A 25 1.25 10.47 13.42
N HIS A 26 0.65 11.10 12.40
CA HIS A 26 0.82 12.53 12.19
C HIS A 26 0.12 13.32 13.31
N PRO A 27 0.85 14.17 14.05
CA PRO A 27 0.27 14.95 15.15
C PRO A 27 -0.74 16.00 14.65
N PHE A 28 -0.72 16.34 13.36
CA PHE A 28 -1.61 17.31 12.74
C PHE A 28 -2.24 16.80 11.44
N TRP A 29 -3.47 17.24 11.18
CA TRP A 29 -4.21 17.00 9.93
C TRP A 29 -3.82 17.94 8.80
N ARG A 30 -3.28 19.12 9.15
CA ARG A 30 -2.85 20.11 8.18
C ARG A 30 -1.42 19.78 7.74
N THR A 31 -1.21 19.79 6.45
CA THR A 31 0.10 19.76 5.82
C THR A 31 0.39 21.14 5.19
N GLY A 32 1.64 21.52 5.10
CA GLY A 32 2.04 22.76 4.43
C GLY A 32 1.75 24.03 5.24
N PHE A 33 2.22 24.11 6.50
CA PHE A 33 2.10 25.29 7.33
C PHE A 33 3.42 25.70 7.98
N VAL A 34 3.55 27.00 8.30
CA VAL A 34 4.69 27.49 9.08
C VAL A 34 4.49 27.13 10.56
N LEU A 35 5.51 26.56 11.16
CA LEU A 35 5.52 26.15 12.57
C LEU A 35 5.73 27.39 13.45
N THR A 36 4.65 27.99 13.93
CA THR A 36 4.69 29.23 14.72
C THR A 36 4.38 29.03 16.21
N ASN A 37 3.73 27.92 16.56
CA ASN A 37 3.29 27.64 17.92
C ASN A 37 4.27 26.68 18.61
N PRO A 38 4.87 27.01 19.76
CA PRO A 38 5.75 26.12 20.50
C PRO A 38 5.10 24.78 20.87
N LYS A 39 3.81 24.76 21.18
CA LYS A 39 3.08 23.53 21.50
C LYS A 39 2.98 22.58 20.30
N ASP A 40 2.89 23.13 19.08
CA ASP A 40 2.90 22.31 17.87
C ASP A 40 4.27 21.67 17.66
N LEU A 41 5.36 22.40 17.92
CA LEU A 41 6.72 21.86 17.87
C LEU A 41 6.92 20.74 18.91
N GLU A 42 6.48 20.95 20.15
CA GLU A 42 6.53 19.92 21.20
C GLU A 42 5.74 18.67 20.81
N ALA A 43 4.55 18.84 20.23
CA ALA A 43 3.73 17.72 19.76
C ALA A 43 4.40 16.90 18.65
N VAL A 44 5.11 17.55 17.72
CA VAL A 44 5.89 16.86 16.68
C VAL A 44 7.08 16.12 17.31
N MET A 45 7.82 16.77 18.21
CA MET A 45 8.97 16.15 18.88
C MET A 45 8.58 14.97 19.79
N ALA A 46 7.40 15.01 20.38
CA ALA A 46 6.87 13.92 21.21
C ALA A 46 6.23 12.78 20.40
N SER A 47 6.06 12.95 19.08
CA SER A 47 5.51 11.92 18.21
C SER A 47 6.54 10.84 17.87
N SER A 48 6.07 9.70 17.32
CA SER A 48 6.94 8.62 16.82
C SER A 48 7.65 8.96 15.51
N ILE A 49 7.37 10.13 14.90
CA ILE A 49 7.95 10.56 13.63
C ILE A 49 9.39 10.98 13.82
N LYS A 50 10.28 10.45 12.98
CA LYS A 50 11.72 10.73 13.04
C LYS A 50 12.18 11.81 12.07
N GLU A 51 11.51 11.91 10.92
CA GLU A 51 11.88 12.82 9.82
C GLU A 51 10.66 13.56 9.28
N VAL A 52 10.91 14.74 8.74
CA VAL A 52 9.88 15.59 8.12
C VAL A 52 10.44 16.28 6.88
N TRP A 53 9.55 16.60 5.94
CA TRP A 53 9.85 17.49 4.83
C TRP A 53 9.54 18.94 5.22
N ILE A 54 10.51 19.83 5.02
CA ILE A 54 10.34 21.28 5.14
C ILE A 54 10.44 21.96 3.76
N ASP A 55 9.82 23.13 3.62
CA ASP A 55 9.94 23.99 2.45
C ASP A 55 10.65 25.29 2.82
N SER A 56 11.96 25.37 2.50
CA SER A 56 12.78 26.53 2.83
C SER A 56 12.44 27.80 2.03
N ASP A 57 11.63 27.71 0.98
CA ASP A 57 11.13 28.90 0.27
C ASP A 57 9.94 29.54 0.99
N LYS A 58 9.31 28.82 1.92
CA LYS A 58 8.11 29.28 2.65
C LYS A 58 8.34 29.49 4.15
N GLY A 59 9.51 29.15 4.64
CA GLY A 59 9.87 29.26 6.04
C GLY A 59 11.38 29.22 6.25
N LEU A 60 11.81 29.15 7.52
CA LEU A 60 13.23 29.06 7.85
C LEU A 60 13.83 27.76 7.31
N ASP A 61 15.08 27.83 6.91
CA ASP A 61 15.89 26.67 6.50
C ASP A 61 16.59 26.05 7.73
N VAL A 62 17.15 24.85 7.54
CA VAL A 62 18.03 24.21 8.54
C VAL A 62 19.29 25.04 8.76
N ALA A 63 19.88 24.89 9.95
CA ALA A 63 21.15 25.54 10.28
C ALA A 63 22.22 25.17 9.24
N ALA A 64 23.09 26.12 8.92
CA ALA A 64 24.17 25.89 7.96
C ALA A 64 25.05 24.72 8.39
N GLY A 65 25.23 23.73 7.50
CA GLY A 65 25.99 22.51 7.75
C GLY A 65 25.23 21.39 8.46
N ALA A 66 23.95 21.58 8.80
CA ALA A 66 23.11 20.50 9.32
C ALA A 66 22.75 19.49 8.21
N PRO A 67 22.74 18.17 8.51
CA PRO A 67 22.40 17.15 7.53
C PRO A 67 20.95 17.33 7.06
N ALA A 68 20.78 17.41 5.75
CA ALA A 68 19.46 17.48 5.11
C ALA A 68 19.55 16.80 3.75
N VAL A 69 18.47 16.15 3.32
CA VAL A 69 18.36 15.49 2.02
C VAL A 69 17.39 16.28 1.15
N SER A 70 17.82 16.72 -0.01
CA SER A 70 16.93 17.38 -0.97
C SER A 70 15.94 16.40 -1.58
N GLU A 71 14.85 16.91 -2.14
CA GLU A 71 13.85 16.07 -2.82
C GLU A 71 14.49 15.27 -3.97
N ALA A 72 15.35 15.92 -4.77
CA ALA A 72 16.05 15.28 -5.87
C ALA A 72 17.02 14.17 -5.41
N GLU A 73 17.75 14.37 -4.30
CA GLU A 73 18.62 13.36 -3.72
C GLU A 73 17.82 12.18 -3.17
N SER A 74 16.71 12.44 -2.49
CA SER A 74 15.81 11.40 -1.98
C SER A 74 15.19 10.59 -3.13
N GLU A 75 14.71 11.25 -4.18
CA GLU A 75 14.20 10.58 -5.38
C GLU A 75 15.27 9.74 -6.08
N ALA A 76 16.46 10.28 -6.26
CA ALA A 76 17.56 9.55 -6.88
C ALA A 76 17.99 8.32 -6.08
N GLN A 77 18.03 8.42 -4.74
CA GLN A 77 18.36 7.31 -3.86
C GLN A 77 17.31 6.20 -3.94
N VAL A 78 16.03 6.55 -3.82
CA VAL A 78 14.92 5.60 -3.93
C VAL A 78 14.88 4.97 -5.32
N GLU A 79 15.08 5.75 -6.39
CA GLU A 79 15.11 5.21 -7.74
C GLU A 79 16.28 4.26 -7.95
N ALA A 80 17.46 4.53 -7.36
CA ALA A 80 18.59 3.62 -7.39
C ALA A 80 18.30 2.32 -6.62
N GLU A 81 17.68 2.39 -5.45
CA GLU A 81 17.25 1.22 -4.68
C GLU A 81 16.22 0.38 -5.44
N LEU A 82 15.21 1.02 -6.03
CA LEU A 82 14.20 0.35 -6.86
C LEU A 82 14.81 -0.27 -8.12
N LYS A 83 15.80 0.35 -8.74
CA LYS A 83 16.53 -0.23 -9.88
C LYS A 83 17.33 -1.46 -9.48
N GLN A 84 17.98 -1.48 -8.31
CA GLN A 84 18.66 -2.69 -7.82
C GLN A 84 17.69 -3.87 -7.62
N VAL A 85 16.43 -3.57 -7.27
CA VAL A 85 15.35 -4.58 -7.17
C VAL A 85 14.96 -5.11 -8.56
N SER A 86 15.09 -4.31 -9.63
CA SER A 86 14.64 -4.67 -10.99
C SER A 86 15.50 -5.72 -11.70
N ASP A 87 16.71 -5.98 -11.24
CA ASP A 87 17.66 -6.91 -11.92
C ASP A 87 17.32 -8.39 -11.76
N GLY A 88 16.21 -8.73 -11.05
CA GLY A 88 15.71 -10.09 -10.87
C GLY A 88 14.58 -10.44 -11.85
N GLN A 89 14.64 -11.63 -12.44
CA GLN A 89 13.53 -12.16 -13.25
C GLN A 89 12.30 -12.42 -12.38
N ARG A 90 11.15 -11.86 -12.81
CA ARG A 90 9.84 -12.11 -12.21
C ARG A 90 9.14 -13.26 -12.94
N GLN A 91 8.65 -14.26 -12.18
CA GLN A 91 7.75 -15.26 -12.72
C GLN A 91 6.33 -14.69 -12.81
N ILE A 92 5.80 -14.48 -14.02
CA ILE A 92 4.44 -14.02 -14.27
C ILE A 92 3.64 -15.17 -14.89
N ALA A 93 2.44 -15.42 -14.39
CA ALA A 93 1.52 -16.37 -15.00
C ALA A 93 1.13 -15.91 -16.41
N PRO A 94 1.01 -16.83 -17.38
CA PRO A 94 0.90 -16.47 -18.81
C PRO A 94 -0.49 -16.00 -19.26
N ILE A 95 -1.43 -15.71 -18.36
CA ILE A 95 -2.80 -15.31 -18.76
C ILE A 95 -2.87 -13.79 -18.89
N PRO A 96 -3.38 -13.26 -20.03
CA PRO A 96 -3.56 -11.83 -20.23
C PRO A 96 -4.43 -11.19 -19.14
N ALA A 97 -4.03 -10.01 -18.67
CA ALA A 97 -4.70 -9.28 -17.59
C ALA A 97 -6.21 -9.07 -17.90
N ALA A 98 -6.59 -8.75 -19.13
CA ALA A 98 -7.98 -8.52 -19.51
C ALA A 98 -8.91 -9.72 -19.25
N LEU A 99 -8.41 -10.96 -19.44
CA LEU A 99 -9.18 -12.17 -19.17
C LEU A 99 -9.26 -12.47 -17.68
N GLU A 100 -8.16 -12.26 -16.95
CA GLU A 100 -8.15 -12.49 -15.50
C GLU A 100 -8.93 -11.42 -14.75
N LEU A 101 -9.00 -10.18 -15.21
CA LEU A 101 -9.78 -9.11 -14.59
C LEU A 101 -11.26 -9.46 -14.43
N GLN A 102 -11.87 -10.15 -15.43
CA GLN A 102 -13.26 -10.60 -15.33
C GLN A 102 -13.46 -11.67 -14.23
N ARG A 103 -12.49 -12.59 -14.09
CA ARG A 103 -12.51 -13.61 -13.02
C ARG A 103 -12.23 -12.97 -11.66
N ALA A 104 -11.24 -12.11 -11.59
CA ALA A 104 -10.89 -11.36 -10.39
C ALA A 104 -12.05 -10.52 -9.86
N ALA A 105 -12.87 -9.93 -10.74
CA ALA A 105 -14.08 -9.20 -10.36
C ALA A 105 -15.09 -10.10 -9.62
N LYS A 106 -15.29 -11.34 -10.09
CA LYS A 106 -16.15 -12.31 -9.39
C LYS A 106 -15.57 -12.73 -8.04
N ILE A 107 -14.25 -12.97 -7.98
CA ILE A 107 -13.55 -13.31 -6.73
C ILE A 107 -13.69 -12.16 -5.72
N CYS A 108 -13.52 -10.91 -6.16
CA CYS A 108 -13.72 -9.75 -5.29
C CYS A 108 -15.15 -9.68 -4.71
N LEU A 109 -16.17 -9.94 -5.53
CA LEU A 109 -17.56 -9.95 -5.09
C LEU A 109 -17.83 -11.07 -4.06
N HIS A 110 -17.42 -12.29 -4.36
CA HIS A 110 -17.54 -13.42 -3.42
C HIS A 110 -16.72 -13.19 -2.14
N GLY A 111 -15.49 -12.68 -2.31
CA GLY A 111 -14.60 -12.36 -1.20
C GLY A 111 -15.18 -11.33 -0.25
N LYS A 112 -15.78 -10.25 -0.80
CA LYS A 112 -16.50 -9.27 0.02
C LYS A 112 -17.60 -9.93 0.86
N GLN A 113 -18.46 -10.73 0.24
CA GLN A 113 -19.56 -11.41 0.93
C GLN A 113 -19.06 -12.35 2.04
N ALA A 114 -18.04 -13.14 1.74
CA ALA A 114 -17.44 -14.06 2.71
C ALA A 114 -16.82 -13.31 3.90
N VAL A 115 -16.06 -12.23 3.65
CA VAL A 115 -15.46 -11.43 4.73
C VAL A 115 -16.51 -10.73 5.57
N VAL A 116 -17.59 -10.21 4.97
CA VAL A 116 -18.74 -9.65 5.72
C VAL A 116 -19.30 -10.69 6.69
N SER A 117 -19.58 -11.92 6.22
CA SER A 117 -20.08 -13.00 7.07
C SER A 117 -19.11 -13.33 8.22
N MET A 118 -17.81 -13.42 7.93
CA MET A 118 -16.78 -13.67 8.95
C MET A 118 -16.76 -12.58 10.03
N PHE A 119 -16.88 -11.32 9.66
CA PHE A 119 -16.95 -10.21 10.61
C PHE A 119 -18.23 -10.22 11.45
N GLU A 120 -19.37 -10.59 10.85
CA GLU A 120 -20.64 -10.74 11.58
C GLU A 120 -20.58 -11.91 12.58
N GLU A 121 -20.04 -13.06 12.18
CA GLU A 121 -19.84 -14.21 13.06
C GLU A 121 -18.92 -13.85 14.23
N ALA A 122 -17.79 -13.21 13.95
CA ALA A 122 -16.86 -12.75 14.97
C ALA A 122 -17.51 -11.76 15.95
N ARG A 123 -18.33 -10.82 15.45
CA ARG A 123 -19.09 -9.87 16.28
C ARG A 123 -20.09 -10.56 17.19
N MET A 124 -20.66 -11.67 16.75
CA MET A 124 -21.56 -12.51 17.55
C MET A 124 -20.82 -13.45 18.52
N GLY A 125 -19.48 -13.36 18.61
CA GLY A 125 -18.67 -14.25 19.45
C GLY A 125 -18.59 -15.70 18.95
N LYS A 126 -18.94 -15.95 17.69
CA LYS A 126 -18.83 -17.27 17.07
C LYS A 126 -17.42 -17.49 16.52
N ALA A 127 -16.98 -18.74 16.45
CA ALA A 127 -15.78 -19.08 15.71
C ALA A 127 -15.97 -18.78 14.22
N VAL A 128 -14.99 -18.15 13.61
CA VAL A 128 -15.01 -17.85 12.17
C VAL A 128 -14.96 -19.15 11.37
N ASP A 129 -15.79 -19.29 10.33
CA ASP A 129 -15.76 -20.42 9.43
C ASP A 129 -14.42 -20.54 8.69
N GLY A 130 -13.53 -21.36 9.25
CA GLY A 130 -12.22 -21.64 8.65
C GLY A 130 -12.30 -22.37 7.30
N GLY A 131 -13.40 -23.07 7.00
CA GLY A 131 -13.60 -23.76 5.72
C GLY A 131 -13.85 -22.79 4.58
N GLY A 132 -14.81 -21.90 4.74
CA GLY A 132 -15.13 -20.85 3.75
C GLY A 132 -13.94 -19.89 3.52
N ALA A 133 -13.23 -19.51 4.58
CA ALA A 133 -12.02 -18.69 4.48
C ALA A 133 -10.93 -19.37 3.63
N ARG A 134 -10.67 -20.66 3.82
CA ARG A 134 -9.68 -21.42 3.05
C ARG A 134 -10.05 -21.52 1.57
N LEU A 135 -11.30 -21.81 1.24
CA LEU A 135 -11.75 -21.86 -0.15
C LEU A 135 -11.54 -20.50 -0.86
N LEU A 136 -11.88 -19.39 -0.20
CA LEU A 136 -11.64 -18.07 -0.75
C LEU A 136 -10.13 -17.81 -0.98
N VAL A 137 -9.27 -18.22 -0.04
CA VAL A 137 -7.81 -18.08 -0.19
C VAL A 137 -7.30 -18.92 -1.36
N GLU A 138 -7.86 -20.10 -1.62
CA GLU A 138 -7.52 -20.92 -2.79
C GLU A 138 -7.91 -20.21 -4.09
N GLU A 139 -9.12 -19.68 -4.20
CA GLU A 139 -9.57 -18.90 -5.37
C GLU A 139 -8.67 -17.68 -5.62
N ILE A 140 -8.32 -16.95 -4.56
CA ILE A 140 -7.39 -15.81 -4.63
C ILE A 140 -5.99 -16.27 -5.06
N SER A 141 -5.47 -17.36 -4.48
CA SER A 141 -4.15 -17.90 -4.80
C SER A 141 -4.05 -18.35 -6.27
N ASP A 142 -5.10 -18.93 -6.79
CA ASP A 142 -5.20 -19.32 -8.19
C ASP A 142 -5.21 -18.11 -9.12
N SER A 143 -5.99 -17.07 -8.78
CA SER A 143 -6.02 -15.82 -9.55
C SER A 143 -4.66 -15.13 -9.55
N VAL A 144 -4.02 -15.02 -8.39
CA VAL A 144 -2.67 -14.45 -8.24
C VAL A 144 -1.64 -15.26 -9.04
N SER A 145 -1.79 -16.59 -9.11
CA SER A 145 -0.90 -17.45 -9.91
C SER A 145 -1.08 -17.22 -11.41
N ARG A 146 -2.30 -16.94 -11.87
CA ARG A 146 -2.58 -16.64 -13.26
C ARG A 146 -2.13 -15.25 -13.65
N ASN A 147 -2.45 -14.23 -12.84
CA ASN A 147 -2.03 -12.84 -13.04
C ASN A 147 -2.12 -12.05 -11.73
N PRO A 148 -1.00 -11.84 -11.01
CA PRO A 148 -1.02 -11.17 -9.70
C PRO A 148 -1.54 -9.73 -9.77
N GLY A 149 -1.32 -9.03 -10.89
CA GLY A 149 -1.73 -7.63 -11.05
C GLY A 149 -3.24 -7.45 -11.16
N ALA A 150 -3.98 -8.42 -11.70
CA ALA A 150 -5.41 -8.29 -11.96
C ALA A 150 -6.23 -8.15 -10.68
N LEU A 151 -6.17 -9.13 -9.79
CA LEU A 151 -6.96 -9.15 -8.55
C LEU A 151 -6.55 -8.02 -7.59
N ILE A 152 -5.25 -7.84 -7.37
CA ILE A 152 -4.71 -6.83 -6.45
C ILE A 152 -5.16 -5.42 -6.88
N SER A 153 -5.08 -5.11 -8.18
CA SER A 153 -5.45 -3.80 -8.69
C SER A 153 -6.95 -3.55 -8.63
N LEU A 154 -7.78 -4.58 -8.88
CA LEU A 154 -9.23 -4.48 -8.74
C LEU A 154 -9.65 -4.30 -7.27
N ALA A 155 -9.12 -5.09 -6.35
CA ALA A 155 -9.45 -4.99 -4.93
C ALA A 155 -9.14 -3.60 -4.34
N ARG A 156 -8.23 -2.85 -4.96
CA ARG A 156 -7.93 -1.46 -4.61
C ARG A 156 -9.06 -0.48 -4.98
N LEU A 157 -9.91 -0.79 -5.97
CA LEU A 157 -11.02 0.07 -6.42
C LEU A 157 -12.24 0.01 -5.49
N LYS A 158 -12.06 -0.23 -4.22
CA LYS A 158 -13.13 -0.33 -3.23
C LYS A 158 -13.81 1.00 -2.96
N THR A 159 -15.09 0.93 -2.61
CA THR A 159 -15.87 2.08 -2.13
C THR A 159 -15.61 2.31 -0.64
N ALA A 160 -16.07 3.45 -0.13
CA ALA A 160 -15.94 3.77 1.30
C ALA A 160 -16.65 2.75 2.20
N ASP A 161 -17.85 2.32 1.81
CA ASP A 161 -18.67 1.40 2.58
C ASP A 161 -18.08 -0.02 2.60
N ASP A 162 -17.35 -0.39 1.55
CA ASP A 162 -16.75 -1.71 1.38
C ASP A 162 -15.28 -1.77 1.84
N TYR A 163 -14.76 -0.65 2.34
CA TYR A 163 -13.33 -0.49 2.58
C TYR A 163 -12.75 -1.62 3.43
N THR A 164 -13.29 -1.87 4.61
CA THR A 164 -12.75 -2.87 5.54
C THR A 164 -12.74 -4.28 4.96
N TYR A 165 -13.81 -4.68 4.29
CA TYR A 165 -13.95 -6.04 3.76
C TYR A 165 -13.05 -6.26 2.53
N MET A 166 -13.06 -5.31 1.60
CA MET A 166 -12.21 -5.38 0.41
C MET A 166 -10.72 -5.19 0.73
N HIS A 167 -10.40 -4.51 1.83
CA HIS A 167 -9.07 -4.42 2.36
C HIS A 167 -8.51 -5.80 2.73
N SER A 168 -9.27 -6.60 3.45
CA SER A 168 -8.89 -7.98 3.79
C SER A 168 -8.64 -8.84 2.54
N VAL A 169 -9.48 -8.71 1.49
CA VAL A 169 -9.27 -9.41 0.20
C VAL A 169 -7.98 -8.94 -0.48
N ALA A 170 -7.72 -7.64 -0.50
CA ALA A 170 -6.53 -7.06 -1.11
C ALA A 170 -5.25 -7.50 -0.37
N VAL A 171 -5.25 -7.44 0.96
CA VAL A 171 -4.09 -7.86 1.77
C VAL A 171 -3.87 -9.37 1.62
N CYS A 172 -4.92 -10.20 1.59
CA CYS A 172 -4.82 -11.62 1.27
C CYS A 172 -4.09 -11.85 -0.07
N ALA A 173 -4.54 -11.20 -1.14
CA ALA A 173 -3.94 -11.35 -2.46
C ALA A 173 -2.46 -10.90 -2.52
N MET A 174 -2.13 -9.80 -1.84
CA MET A 174 -0.75 -9.32 -1.75
C MET A 174 0.13 -10.23 -0.90
N MET A 175 -0.36 -10.77 0.21
CA MET A 175 0.35 -11.75 1.04
C MET A 175 0.66 -13.03 0.24
N VAL A 176 -0.29 -13.53 -0.56
CA VAL A 176 -0.08 -14.66 -1.48
C VAL A 176 0.99 -14.32 -2.53
N ALA A 177 0.91 -13.16 -3.17
CA ALA A 177 1.89 -12.75 -4.18
C ALA A 177 3.31 -12.62 -3.58
N LEU A 178 3.40 -12.03 -2.40
CA LEU A 178 4.67 -11.86 -1.68
C LEU A 178 5.24 -13.19 -1.20
N ALA A 179 4.40 -14.09 -0.69
CA ALA A 179 4.81 -15.45 -0.28
C ALA A 179 5.44 -16.23 -1.45
N LYS A 180 4.77 -16.20 -2.62
CA LYS A 180 5.31 -16.79 -3.86
C LYS A 180 6.62 -16.14 -4.30
N GLN A 181 6.74 -14.83 -4.20
CA GLN A 181 7.96 -14.09 -4.53
C GLN A 181 9.13 -14.46 -3.60
N LEU A 182 8.84 -14.76 -2.34
CA LEU A 182 9.81 -15.22 -1.35
C LEU A 182 10.16 -16.71 -1.48
N GLY A 183 9.49 -17.45 -2.39
CA GLY A 183 9.73 -18.86 -2.62
C GLY A 183 9.13 -19.77 -1.53
N LEU A 184 8.12 -19.30 -0.80
CA LEU A 184 7.40 -20.12 0.17
C LEU A 184 6.60 -21.21 -0.55
N ASP A 185 6.47 -22.37 0.10
CA ASP A 185 5.69 -23.48 -0.45
C ASP A 185 4.18 -23.17 -0.49
N GLU A 186 3.39 -24.06 -1.10
CA GLU A 186 1.95 -23.83 -1.26
C GLU A 186 1.20 -23.79 0.09
N ALA A 187 1.60 -24.58 1.08
CA ALA A 187 0.95 -24.57 2.39
C ALA A 187 1.24 -23.25 3.10
N GLN A 188 2.50 -22.83 3.11
CA GLN A 188 2.93 -21.53 3.65
C GLN A 188 2.27 -20.36 2.92
N THR A 189 2.14 -20.45 1.59
CA THR A 189 1.46 -19.40 0.79
C THR A 189 -0.02 -19.31 1.13
N ARG A 190 -0.71 -20.44 1.30
CA ARG A 190 -2.12 -20.45 1.74
C ARG A 190 -2.28 -19.89 3.16
N SER A 191 -1.40 -20.28 4.09
CA SER A 191 -1.40 -19.72 5.44
C SER A 191 -1.14 -18.22 5.45
N ALA A 192 -0.21 -17.73 4.63
CA ALA A 192 0.03 -16.29 4.46
C ALA A 192 -1.21 -15.56 3.92
N GLY A 193 -1.88 -16.14 2.91
CA GLY A 193 -3.14 -15.59 2.39
C GLY A 193 -4.24 -15.54 3.44
N LEU A 194 -4.41 -16.61 4.21
CA LEU A 194 -5.40 -16.67 5.29
C LEU A 194 -5.08 -15.65 6.39
N ALA A 195 -3.81 -15.50 6.74
CA ALA A 195 -3.35 -14.49 7.68
C ALA A 195 -3.69 -13.06 7.20
N GLY A 196 -3.43 -12.77 5.92
CA GLY A 196 -3.81 -11.49 5.31
C GLY A 196 -5.33 -11.27 5.25
N LEU A 197 -6.11 -12.33 5.05
CA LEU A 197 -7.58 -12.25 5.04
C LEU A 197 -8.16 -11.88 6.40
N LEU A 198 -7.55 -12.39 7.48
CA LEU A 198 -8.07 -12.29 8.85
C LEU A 198 -7.31 -11.31 9.75
N HIS A 199 -6.27 -10.62 9.24
CA HIS A 199 -5.40 -9.76 10.05
C HIS A 199 -6.18 -8.68 10.82
N ASP A 200 -7.24 -8.16 10.22
CA ASP A 200 -8.05 -7.05 10.70
C ASP A 200 -9.38 -7.48 11.36
N LEU A 201 -9.56 -8.78 11.65
CA LEU A 201 -10.82 -9.32 12.20
C LEU A 201 -11.27 -8.58 13.48
N GLY A 202 -10.35 -8.12 14.29
CA GLY A 202 -10.66 -7.37 15.50
C GLY A 202 -11.37 -6.06 15.28
N LYS A 203 -11.35 -5.51 14.05
CA LYS A 203 -12.17 -4.34 13.69
C LYS A 203 -13.67 -4.61 13.77
N ALA A 204 -14.09 -5.88 13.79
CA ALA A 204 -15.48 -6.28 13.95
C ALA A 204 -16.11 -5.77 15.27
N VAL A 205 -15.32 -5.61 16.32
CA VAL A 205 -15.79 -5.14 17.64
C VAL A 205 -15.41 -3.70 17.96
N MET A 206 -14.76 -3.00 17.01
CA MET A 206 -14.48 -1.59 17.19
C MET A 206 -15.77 -0.75 17.02
N PRO A 207 -15.94 0.34 17.79
CA PRO A 207 -17.08 1.24 17.62
C PRO A 207 -17.15 1.81 16.20
N ALA A 208 -18.31 1.69 15.56
CA ALA A 208 -18.50 2.13 14.18
C ALA A 208 -18.27 3.64 14.01
N GLU A 209 -18.63 4.43 15.00
CA GLU A 209 -18.43 5.88 15.05
C GLU A 209 -16.93 6.26 15.07
N VAL A 210 -16.07 5.38 15.61
CA VAL A 210 -14.62 5.59 15.63
C VAL A 210 -13.99 5.11 14.31
N LEU A 211 -14.38 3.92 13.84
CA LEU A 211 -13.90 3.35 12.58
C LEU A 211 -14.19 4.25 11.37
N ASN A 212 -15.43 4.80 11.34
CA ASN A 212 -15.93 5.58 10.20
C ASN A 212 -15.83 7.09 10.44
N LYS A 213 -15.16 7.53 11.49
CA LYS A 213 -15.04 8.94 11.82
C LYS A 213 -14.39 9.73 10.68
N PRO A 214 -15.09 10.71 10.11
CA PRO A 214 -14.46 11.59 9.13
C PRO A 214 -13.46 12.51 9.86
N GLY A 215 -12.19 12.36 9.56
CA GLY A 215 -11.16 13.20 10.12
C GLY A 215 -10.28 12.51 11.17
N LYS A 216 -9.55 13.29 11.99
CA LYS A 216 -8.56 12.79 12.95
C LYS A 216 -9.24 12.13 14.14
N LEU A 217 -8.72 10.97 14.53
CA LEU A 217 -9.04 10.36 15.81
C LEU A 217 -8.38 11.17 16.94
N THR A 218 -9.07 11.30 18.05
CA THR A 218 -8.45 11.72 19.30
C THR A 218 -7.51 10.62 19.80
N ASP A 219 -6.61 10.93 20.73
CA ASP A 219 -5.70 9.93 21.29
C ASP A 219 -6.46 8.76 21.94
N ALA A 220 -7.59 9.03 22.58
CA ALA A 220 -8.48 8.02 23.15
C ALA A 220 -9.12 7.11 22.07
N GLU A 221 -9.63 7.70 20.98
CA GLU A 221 -10.18 6.94 19.86
C GLU A 221 -9.09 6.15 19.13
N PHE A 222 -7.89 6.71 19.00
CA PHE A 222 -6.76 6.01 18.42
C PHE A 222 -6.31 4.83 19.29
N ALA A 223 -6.33 4.96 20.61
CA ALA A 223 -6.07 3.86 21.53
C ALA A 223 -7.08 2.71 21.36
N ILE A 224 -8.37 3.04 21.12
CA ILE A 224 -9.39 2.05 20.80
C ILE A 224 -9.04 1.31 19.51
N ILE A 225 -8.71 2.04 18.43
CA ILE A 225 -8.32 1.39 17.15
C ILE A 225 -7.08 0.52 17.33
N LYS A 226 -6.08 0.97 18.08
CA LYS A 226 -4.87 0.18 18.34
C LYS A 226 -5.13 -1.15 19.06
N SER A 227 -6.29 -1.35 19.66
CA SER A 227 -6.62 -2.61 20.31
C SER A 227 -7.07 -3.71 19.35
N HIS A 228 -7.43 -3.39 18.06
CA HIS A 228 -7.97 -4.40 17.14
C HIS A 228 -7.06 -5.61 16.91
N PRO A 229 -5.70 -5.52 16.90
CA PRO A 229 -4.86 -6.71 16.75
C PRO A 229 -5.04 -7.68 17.93
N VAL A 230 -5.11 -7.14 19.13
CA VAL A 230 -5.33 -7.92 20.37
C VAL A 230 -6.73 -8.53 20.38
N GLU A 231 -7.76 -7.77 20.04
CA GLU A 231 -9.13 -8.27 19.99
C GLU A 231 -9.31 -9.31 18.88
N GLY A 232 -8.75 -9.08 17.70
CA GLY A 232 -8.76 -10.06 16.62
C GLY A 232 -8.05 -11.37 16.99
N HIS A 233 -6.89 -11.28 17.64
CA HIS A 233 -6.19 -12.45 18.16
C HIS A 233 -7.04 -13.24 19.16
N LYS A 234 -7.72 -12.56 20.11
CA LYS A 234 -8.63 -13.22 21.05
C LYS A 234 -9.78 -13.92 20.34
N MET A 235 -10.38 -13.28 19.32
CA MET A 235 -11.47 -13.86 18.52
C MET A 235 -11.00 -15.12 17.78
N LEU A 236 -9.83 -15.08 17.15
CA LEU A 236 -9.27 -16.22 16.44
C LEU A 236 -8.95 -17.38 17.38
N MET A 237 -8.54 -17.12 18.61
CA MET A 237 -8.26 -18.14 19.64
C MET A 237 -9.51 -18.93 20.09
N VAL A 238 -10.73 -18.44 19.82
CA VAL A 238 -11.97 -19.19 20.07
C VAL A 238 -12.12 -20.35 19.07
N GLY A 239 -11.51 -20.25 17.91
CA GLY A 239 -11.51 -21.30 16.89
C GLY A 239 -10.66 -22.53 17.29
N VAL A 240 -11.04 -23.68 16.75
CA VAL A 240 -10.28 -24.92 16.95
C VAL A 240 -9.24 -25.05 15.84
N ASN A 241 -7.97 -25.32 16.18
CA ASN A 241 -6.87 -25.52 15.24
C ASN A 241 -6.59 -24.33 14.31
N VAL A 242 -6.62 -23.12 14.84
CA VAL A 242 -6.21 -21.93 14.08
C VAL A 242 -4.71 -21.98 13.85
N ASP A 243 -4.29 -21.73 12.62
CA ASP A 243 -2.88 -21.69 12.24
C ASP A 243 -2.13 -20.64 13.07
N PRO A 244 -1.04 -21.02 13.76
CA PRO A 244 -0.23 -20.08 14.56
C PRO A 244 0.25 -18.85 13.77
N MET A 245 0.49 -19.00 12.46
CA MET A 245 0.86 -17.91 11.57
C MET A 245 -0.26 -16.86 11.43
N VAL A 246 -1.51 -17.29 11.35
CA VAL A 246 -2.67 -16.39 11.28
C VAL A 246 -2.80 -15.60 12.56
N LEU A 247 -2.63 -16.26 13.72
CA LEU A 247 -2.64 -15.61 15.02
C LEU A 247 -1.53 -14.57 15.15
N ASP A 248 -0.34 -14.91 14.70
CA ASP A 248 0.84 -14.04 14.76
C ASP A 248 0.67 -12.79 13.89
N VAL A 249 0.27 -12.93 12.64
CA VAL A 249 0.04 -11.77 11.75
C VAL A 249 -1.09 -10.89 12.28
N CYS A 250 -2.20 -11.48 12.72
CA CYS A 250 -3.31 -10.72 13.30
C CYS A 250 -2.84 -9.85 14.49
N LEU A 251 -1.97 -10.39 15.35
CA LEU A 251 -1.48 -9.67 16.52
C LEU A 251 -0.39 -8.64 16.17
N HIS A 252 0.49 -8.91 15.19
CA HIS A 252 1.75 -8.18 15.02
C HIS A 252 1.90 -7.43 13.69
N HIS A 253 0.88 -7.37 12.82
CA HIS A 253 0.98 -6.67 11.52
C HIS A 253 1.19 -5.14 11.64
N HIS A 254 1.03 -4.56 12.81
CA HIS A 254 1.34 -3.17 13.11
C HIS A 254 2.66 -2.97 13.87
N GLU A 255 3.44 -4.04 14.06
CA GLU A 255 4.80 -3.88 14.59
C GLU A 255 5.72 -3.27 13.54
N LYS A 256 6.73 -2.52 13.98
CA LYS A 256 7.71 -1.85 13.13
C LYS A 256 9.11 -2.33 13.47
N VAL A 257 9.97 -2.48 12.47
CA VAL A 257 11.33 -3.03 12.69
C VAL A 257 12.17 -2.21 13.67
N ASP A 258 11.84 -0.95 13.89
CA ASP A 258 12.53 -0.10 14.88
C ASP A 258 11.96 -0.21 16.30
N GLY A 259 10.88 -0.98 16.51
CA GLY A 259 10.23 -1.17 17.81
C GLY A 259 9.23 -0.07 18.18
N SER A 260 8.92 0.89 17.28
CA SER A 260 7.91 1.92 17.52
C SER A 260 6.48 1.47 17.19
N GLY A 261 6.31 0.22 16.78
CA GLY A 261 5.02 -0.40 16.46
C GLY A 261 4.19 -0.77 17.69
N TYR A 262 3.09 -1.47 17.45
CA TYR A 262 2.19 -1.96 18.49
C TYR A 262 1.63 -3.34 18.12
N PRO A 263 1.10 -4.16 19.05
CA PRO A 263 0.82 -3.85 20.47
C PRO A 263 1.99 -4.11 21.42
N LYS A 264 3.06 -4.80 21.01
CA LYS A 264 4.14 -5.23 21.91
C LYS A 264 5.42 -4.41 21.75
N GLY A 265 5.57 -3.63 20.68
CA GLY A 265 6.80 -2.91 20.38
C GLY A 265 7.96 -3.85 20.02
N LEU A 266 7.67 -4.94 19.32
CA LEU A 266 8.67 -5.91 18.85
C LEU A 266 9.64 -5.24 17.88
N LYS A 267 10.91 -5.68 17.86
CA LYS A 267 11.96 -5.03 17.10
C LYS A 267 12.75 -6.02 16.25
N GLY A 268 13.03 -5.65 15.02
CA GLY A 268 13.90 -6.41 14.13
C GLY A 268 13.48 -7.87 13.97
N ASP A 269 14.32 -8.80 14.44
CA ASP A 269 14.08 -10.25 14.30
C ASP A 269 13.10 -10.84 15.31
N GLU A 270 12.62 -10.04 16.27
CA GLU A 270 11.51 -10.44 17.15
C GLU A 270 10.18 -10.46 16.39
N ILE A 271 10.08 -9.74 15.26
CA ILE A 271 8.91 -9.74 14.37
C ILE A 271 9.07 -10.89 13.38
N SER A 272 8.07 -11.76 13.29
CA SER A 272 8.09 -12.89 12.37
C SER A 272 8.14 -12.45 10.90
N LEU A 273 8.57 -13.34 10.02
CA LEU A 273 8.53 -13.15 8.58
C LEU A 273 7.13 -12.74 8.11
N TYR A 274 6.10 -13.43 8.59
CA TYR A 274 4.71 -13.23 8.13
C TYR A 274 4.11 -11.94 8.67
N ALA A 275 4.42 -11.54 9.89
CA ALA A 275 4.01 -10.25 10.43
C ALA A 275 4.69 -9.09 9.67
N LYS A 276 5.99 -9.21 9.32
CA LYS A 276 6.68 -8.26 8.43
C LYS A 276 6.03 -8.17 7.04
N MET A 277 5.61 -9.30 6.47
CA MET A 277 4.88 -9.35 5.20
C MET A 277 3.52 -8.63 5.33
N GLY A 278 2.76 -8.92 6.39
CA GLY A 278 1.48 -8.28 6.70
C GLY A 278 1.60 -6.78 6.81
N ALA A 279 2.60 -6.28 7.53
CA ALA A 279 2.84 -4.85 7.70
C ALA A 279 3.06 -4.11 6.35
N VAL A 280 3.82 -4.69 5.43
CA VAL A 280 4.04 -4.08 4.11
C VAL A 280 2.76 -4.09 3.28
N CYS A 281 2.03 -5.21 3.24
CA CYS A 281 0.81 -5.36 2.45
C CYS A 281 -0.33 -4.46 2.97
N ASP A 282 -0.52 -4.43 4.29
CA ASP A 282 -1.53 -3.57 4.93
C ASP A 282 -1.30 -2.09 4.62
N VAL A 283 -0.09 -1.59 4.87
CA VAL A 283 0.23 -0.18 4.62
C VAL A 283 0.08 0.18 3.15
N TYR A 284 0.54 -0.67 2.22
CA TYR A 284 0.40 -0.41 0.79
C TYR A 284 -1.08 -0.29 0.37
N ASP A 285 -1.92 -1.23 0.78
CA ASP A 285 -3.35 -1.13 0.47
C ASP A 285 -3.99 0.09 1.12
N ALA A 286 -3.63 0.38 2.37
CA ALA A 286 -4.17 1.51 3.12
C ALA A 286 -3.89 2.86 2.47
N ILE A 287 -2.73 3.05 1.84
CA ILE A 287 -2.36 4.33 1.20
C ILE A 287 -2.78 4.42 -0.27
N THR A 288 -2.95 3.29 -0.97
CA THR A 288 -3.37 3.27 -2.39
C THR A 288 -4.88 3.23 -2.59
N SER A 289 -5.65 2.97 -1.55
CA SER A 289 -7.11 2.84 -1.62
C SER A 289 -7.82 4.13 -1.29
N ASN A 290 -8.94 4.38 -1.97
CA ASN A 290 -9.82 5.50 -1.66
C ASN A 290 -10.51 5.28 -0.31
N ARG A 291 -10.58 6.33 0.49
CA ARG A 291 -11.32 6.39 1.76
C ARG A 291 -12.39 7.49 1.69
N PRO A 292 -13.41 7.50 2.56
CA PRO A 292 -14.50 8.47 2.49
C PRO A 292 -14.05 9.94 2.38
N TYR A 293 -12.88 10.26 2.90
CA TYR A 293 -12.37 11.64 3.02
C TYR A 293 -10.99 11.83 2.37
N LYS A 294 -10.43 10.81 1.69
CA LYS A 294 -9.10 10.91 1.06
C LYS A 294 -9.00 9.97 -0.13
N SER A 295 -8.63 10.50 -1.29
CA SER A 295 -8.22 9.68 -2.44
C SER A 295 -6.95 8.89 -2.14
N GLY A 296 -6.88 7.65 -2.60
CA GLY A 296 -5.66 6.86 -2.55
C GLY A 296 -4.55 7.48 -3.38
N TRP A 297 -3.33 7.23 -2.98
CA TRP A 297 -2.16 7.67 -3.73
C TRP A 297 -1.97 6.82 -5.00
N ASP A 298 -1.25 7.38 -5.96
CA ASP A 298 -0.77 6.60 -7.11
C ASP A 298 0.04 5.38 -6.64
N PRO A 299 -0.14 4.19 -7.24
CA PRO A 299 0.55 2.98 -6.80
C PRO A 299 2.07 3.06 -6.84
N ALA A 300 2.65 3.69 -7.86
CA ALA A 300 4.10 3.83 -7.98
C ALA A 300 4.64 4.89 -6.99
N GLU A 301 3.89 5.97 -6.78
CA GLU A 301 4.23 6.96 -5.75
C GLU A 301 4.16 6.36 -4.34
N SER A 302 3.20 5.47 -4.09
CA SER A 302 3.09 4.75 -2.82
C SER A 302 4.31 3.88 -2.54
N LEU A 303 4.80 3.13 -3.54
CA LEU A 303 6.04 2.36 -3.40
C LEU A 303 7.25 3.24 -3.13
N ARG A 304 7.34 4.40 -3.79
CA ARG A 304 8.42 5.36 -3.55
C ARG A 304 8.40 5.86 -2.10
N LYS A 305 7.23 6.27 -1.62
CA LYS A 305 7.06 6.72 -0.22
C LYS A 305 7.37 5.62 0.78
N MET A 306 6.91 4.40 0.53
CA MET A 306 7.21 3.26 1.39
C MET A 306 8.71 2.91 1.41
N ALA A 307 9.43 3.11 0.29
CA ALA A 307 10.87 2.95 0.24
C ALA A 307 11.58 3.95 1.18
N GLU A 308 11.10 5.19 1.26
CA GLU A 308 11.62 6.18 2.22
C GLU A 308 11.43 5.75 3.69
N TRP A 309 10.42 4.92 3.97
CA TRP A 309 10.08 4.47 5.33
C TRP A 309 10.78 3.16 5.74
N THR A 310 11.48 2.46 4.84
CA THR A 310 12.11 1.17 5.11
C THR A 310 13.06 1.20 6.31
N ASN A 311 13.78 2.29 6.52
CA ASN A 311 14.78 2.39 7.59
C ASN A 311 14.23 2.40 9.04
N GLY A 312 12.92 2.34 9.23
CA GLY A 312 12.30 2.32 10.56
C GLY A 312 11.02 1.49 10.60
N HIS A 313 10.28 1.43 9.51
CA HIS A 313 8.99 0.78 9.48
C HIS A 313 9.08 -0.67 8.97
N PHE A 314 9.68 -0.89 7.80
CA PHE A 314 9.67 -2.17 7.10
C PHE A 314 11.03 -2.86 7.12
N ASP A 315 11.01 -4.19 7.08
CA ASP A 315 12.21 -4.98 6.76
C ASP A 315 12.60 -4.74 5.29
N PRO A 316 13.85 -4.32 5.00
CA PRO A 316 14.27 -3.99 3.64
C PRO A 316 14.15 -5.17 2.66
N LYS A 317 14.45 -6.39 3.11
CA LYS A 317 14.39 -7.61 2.25
C LYS A 317 12.94 -7.93 1.89
N ILE A 318 12.03 -7.81 2.86
CA ILE A 318 10.60 -8.05 2.64
C ILE A 318 10.02 -6.98 1.72
N PHE A 319 10.37 -5.71 1.94
CA PHE A 319 9.94 -4.62 1.06
C PHE A 319 10.46 -4.79 -0.38
N GLN A 320 11.73 -5.16 -0.55
CA GLN A 320 12.28 -5.45 -1.89
C GLN A 320 11.54 -6.61 -2.58
N ALA A 321 11.23 -7.70 -1.86
CA ALA A 321 10.43 -8.79 -2.40
C ALA A 321 9.02 -8.32 -2.77
N PHE A 322 8.41 -7.44 -1.96
CA PHE A 322 7.11 -6.85 -2.26
C PHE A 322 7.16 -6.00 -3.54
N VAL A 323 8.17 -5.14 -3.71
CA VAL A 323 8.37 -4.39 -4.96
C VAL A 323 8.54 -5.31 -6.16
N LYS A 324 9.28 -6.43 -6.00
CA LYS A 324 9.42 -7.44 -7.07
C LYS A 324 8.07 -8.07 -7.43
N SER A 325 7.22 -8.35 -6.45
CA SER A 325 5.90 -8.94 -6.68
C SER A 325 4.92 -7.97 -7.34
N MET A 326 4.97 -6.67 -7.00
CA MET A 326 4.06 -5.64 -7.50
C MET A 326 4.52 -4.99 -8.80
N GLY A 327 5.82 -4.95 -9.07
CA GLY A 327 6.47 -4.15 -10.10
C GLY A 327 6.73 -2.72 -9.64
N ILE A 328 7.72 -2.05 -10.22
CA ILE A 328 8.09 -0.64 -9.91
C ILE A 328 6.98 0.32 -10.34
N TYR A 329 6.28 0.00 -11.40
CA TYR A 329 5.11 0.72 -11.90
C TYR A 329 3.89 -0.21 -11.83
N PRO A 330 3.25 -0.37 -10.68
CA PRO A 330 2.10 -1.27 -10.55
C PRO A 330 0.97 -0.91 -11.51
N VAL A 331 0.08 -1.86 -11.77
CA VAL A 331 -1.12 -1.63 -12.60
C VAL A 331 -1.94 -0.47 -12.04
N GLY A 332 -2.34 0.45 -12.91
CA GLY A 332 -3.05 1.68 -12.57
C GLY A 332 -2.14 2.90 -12.34
N SER A 333 -0.81 2.74 -12.35
CA SER A 333 0.12 3.88 -12.28
C SER A 333 0.05 4.75 -13.53
N LEU A 334 0.02 6.07 -13.35
CA LEU A 334 0.09 7.04 -14.44
C LEU A 334 1.54 7.37 -14.76
N VAL A 335 1.93 7.19 -16.03
CA VAL A 335 3.31 7.36 -16.45
C VAL A 335 3.41 8.21 -17.72
N ARG A 336 4.53 8.93 -17.86
CA ARG A 336 4.91 9.63 -19.07
C ARG A 336 6.04 8.87 -19.76
N LEU A 337 5.89 8.68 -21.06
CA LEU A 337 6.90 8.05 -21.92
C LEU A 337 7.87 9.07 -22.50
N THR A 338 9.00 8.61 -23.00
CA THR A 338 10.06 9.44 -23.65
C THR A 338 9.54 10.20 -24.86
N SER A 339 8.53 9.68 -25.57
CA SER A 339 7.83 10.38 -26.64
C SER A 339 7.02 11.59 -26.18
N GLY A 340 6.79 11.77 -24.89
CA GLY A 340 5.87 12.77 -24.32
C GLY A 340 4.42 12.31 -24.28
N ARG A 341 4.13 11.03 -24.50
CA ARG A 341 2.79 10.47 -24.33
C ARG A 341 2.58 10.09 -22.86
N ILE A 342 1.37 10.31 -22.38
CA ILE A 342 0.92 9.85 -21.05
C ILE A 342 0.06 8.62 -21.24
N GLY A 343 0.27 7.64 -20.37
CA GLY A 343 -0.50 6.40 -20.34
C GLY A 343 -0.62 5.84 -18.94
N VAL A 344 -1.48 4.85 -18.80
CA VAL A 344 -1.68 4.08 -17.56
C VAL A 344 -1.12 2.67 -17.73
N VAL A 345 -0.43 2.19 -16.71
CA VAL A 345 0.08 0.81 -16.70
C VAL A 345 -1.10 -0.16 -16.58
N ILE A 346 -1.16 -1.13 -17.49
CA ILE A 346 -2.26 -2.11 -17.57
C ILE A 346 -1.81 -3.53 -17.21
N GLU A 347 -0.53 -3.85 -17.36
CA GLU A 347 0.01 -5.19 -17.11
C GLU A 347 1.52 -5.14 -16.89
N GLN A 348 2.02 -6.01 -16.01
CA GLN A 348 3.45 -6.21 -15.82
C GLN A 348 3.99 -7.20 -16.87
N THR A 349 5.24 -7.04 -17.28
CA THR A 349 5.91 -8.00 -18.17
C THR A 349 6.88 -8.89 -17.40
N ALA A 350 7.13 -10.09 -17.92
CA ALA A 350 8.11 -11.01 -17.32
C ALA A 350 9.57 -10.56 -17.51
N LYS A 351 9.84 -9.69 -18.47
CA LYS A 351 11.20 -9.33 -18.87
C LYS A 351 11.87 -8.39 -17.89
N SER A 352 11.15 -7.39 -17.39
CA SER A 352 11.70 -6.39 -16.47
C SER A 352 10.58 -5.66 -15.72
N LEU A 353 10.86 -5.27 -14.48
CA LEU A 353 9.95 -4.47 -13.66
C LEU A 353 9.79 -3.02 -14.16
N THR A 354 10.67 -2.56 -15.06
CA THR A 354 10.68 -1.20 -15.62
C THR A 354 10.05 -1.09 -17.00
N THR A 355 9.64 -2.20 -17.62
CA THR A 355 9.09 -2.25 -18.98
C THR A 355 7.69 -2.87 -19.03
N PRO A 356 6.70 -2.31 -18.29
CA PRO A 356 5.33 -2.82 -18.29
C PRO A 356 4.62 -2.56 -19.62
N CYS A 357 3.42 -3.14 -19.80
CA CYS A 357 2.47 -2.73 -20.82
C CYS A 357 1.75 -1.45 -20.38
N VAL A 358 1.75 -0.44 -21.24
CA VAL A 358 1.16 0.88 -20.99
C VAL A 358 0.09 1.18 -22.03
N LYS A 359 -1.11 1.57 -21.60
CA LYS A 359 -2.13 2.13 -22.49
C LYS A 359 -1.97 3.65 -22.52
N VAL A 360 -1.41 4.17 -23.60
CA VAL A 360 -1.26 5.61 -23.83
C VAL A 360 -2.56 6.20 -24.37
N PHE A 361 -2.95 7.39 -23.89
CA PHE A 361 -4.21 8.02 -24.21
C PHE A 361 -4.14 9.55 -24.30
N PHE A 362 -2.99 10.14 -24.01
CA PHE A 362 -2.79 11.59 -24.02
C PHE A 362 -1.41 11.96 -24.55
N SER A 363 -1.29 13.09 -25.24
CA SER A 363 -0.03 13.65 -25.75
C SER A 363 0.26 14.99 -25.09
N THR A 364 1.40 15.11 -24.40
CA THR A 364 1.84 16.38 -23.80
C THR A 364 2.28 17.40 -24.86
N LYS A 365 2.68 16.94 -26.06
CA LYS A 365 3.09 17.83 -27.18
C LYS A 365 1.93 18.59 -27.76
N SER A 366 0.79 17.92 -27.98
CA SER A 366 -0.43 18.54 -28.50
C SER A 366 -1.35 19.02 -27.38
N ASN A 367 -1.10 18.62 -26.15
CA ASN A 367 -1.96 18.81 -24.97
C ASN A 367 -3.41 18.28 -25.21
N MET A 368 -3.53 17.16 -25.91
CA MET A 368 -4.81 16.57 -26.30
C MET A 368 -4.85 15.07 -26.01
N ARG A 369 -6.07 14.55 -25.84
CA ARG A 369 -6.29 13.11 -25.85
C ARG A 369 -6.02 12.54 -27.24
N ILE A 370 -5.45 11.34 -27.24
CA ILE A 370 -5.20 10.54 -28.44
C ILE A 370 -6.01 9.25 -28.35
N VAL A 371 -6.21 8.58 -29.48
CA VAL A 371 -6.83 7.25 -29.48
C VAL A 371 -6.01 6.32 -28.58
N PRO A 372 -6.64 5.66 -27.60
CA PRO A 372 -5.92 4.77 -26.70
C PRO A 372 -5.19 3.66 -27.46
N GLN A 373 -3.89 3.49 -27.16
CA GLN A 373 -3.04 2.48 -27.79
C GLN A 373 -2.25 1.75 -26.70
N VAL A 374 -2.18 0.42 -26.78
CA VAL A 374 -1.36 -0.39 -25.89
C VAL A 374 0.05 -0.50 -26.46
N ILE A 375 1.05 -0.22 -25.60
CA ILE A 375 2.47 -0.34 -25.90
C ILE A 375 3.07 -1.31 -24.88
N ASP A 376 3.60 -2.42 -25.37
CA ASP A 376 4.43 -3.32 -24.59
C ASP A 376 5.87 -2.79 -24.60
N LEU A 377 6.28 -2.14 -23.50
CA LEU A 377 7.61 -1.52 -23.42
C LEU A 377 8.75 -2.55 -23.42
N SER A 378 8.47 -3.82 -23.14
CA SER A 378 9.47 -4.89 -23.23
C SER A 378 9.85 -5.24 -24.69
N ARG A 379 9.03 -4.81 -25.67
CA ARG A 379 9.18 -5.09 -27.09
C ARG A 379 9.60 -3.87 -27.93
N THR A 380 9.84 -2.73 -27.27
CA THR A 380 10.17 -1.49 -28.00
C THR A 380 11.67 -1.33 -28.28
N ASP A 381 12.49 -2.32 -27.96
CA ASP A 381 13.95 -2.30 -28.11
C ASP A 381 14.62 -1.01 -27.54
N GLY A 382 13.99 -0.45 -26.49
CA GLY A 382 14.46 0.76 -25.84
C GLY A 382 14.14 2.07 -26.56
N THR A 383 13.43 2.06 -27.67
CA THR A 383 13.01 3.27 -28.40
C THR A 383 11.94 4.06 -27.65
N GLU A 384 11.15 3.38 -26.82
CA GLU A 384 10.16 3.98 -25.93
C GLU A 384 10.38 3.48 -24.52
N LYS A 385 10.41 4.39 -23.54
CA LYS A 385 10.65 4.09 -22.11
C LYS A 385 9.78 4.97 -21.25
N ILE A 386 9.57 4.58 -20.00
CA ILE A 386 9.00 5.46 -19.00
C ILE A 386 10.02 6.54 -18.66
N ALA A 387 9.67 7.80 -18.95
CA ALA A 387 10.48 8.97 -18.61
C ALA A 387 10.24 9.42 -17.16
N GLY A 388 9.06 9.10 -16.59
CA GLY A 388 8.73 9.42 -15.20
C GLY A 388 7.28 9.08 -14.88
N ARG A 389 6.98 9.17 -13.59
CA ARG A 389 5.62 9.08 -13.07
C ARG A 389 4.90 10.41 -13.29
N GLU A 390 3.59 10.37 -13.35
CA GLU A 390 2.74 11.54 -13.41
C GLU A 390 1.71 11.51 -12.27
N ASP A 391 1.46 12.66 -11.67
CA ASP A 391 0.48 12.80 -10.61
C ASP A 391 -0.94 12.83 -11.20
N PRO A 392 -1.81 11.84 -10.90
CA PRO A 392 -3.20 11.83 -11.38
C PRO A 392 -3.99 13.08 -10.97
N ALA A 393 -3.71 13.66 -9.80
CA ALA A 393 -4.39 14.85 -9.30
C ALA A 393 -4.09 16.09 -10.17
N LYS A 394 -2.87 16.18 -10.72
CA LYS A 394 -2.46 17.26 -11.63
C LYS A 394 -3.22 17.20 -12.96
N TRP A 395 -3.43 15.99 -13.49
CA TRP A 395 -4.03 15.78 -14.81
C TRP A 395 -5.55 15.67 -14.77
N ARG A 396 -6.14 15.29 -13.65
CA ARG A 396 -7.60 15.16 -13.43
C ARG A 396 -8.32 14.31 -14.48
N PHE A 397 -7.71 13.23 -14.94
CA PHE A 397 -8.36 12.26 -15.81
C PHE A 397 -9.38 11.45 -14.99
N SER A 398 -10.66 11.59 -15.29
CA SER A 398 -11.75 10.94 -14.55
C SER A 398 -11.93 9.45 -14.88
N ASP A 399 -11.39 8.99 -15.99
CA ASP A 399 -11.58 7.66 -16.57
C ASP A 399 -10.35 6.74 -16.42
N LEU A 400 -9.37 7.11 -15.56
CA LEU A 400 -8.15 6.32 -15.39
C LEU A 400 -8.43 4.86 -15.03
N ASN A 401 -9.38 4.63 -14.12
CA ASN A 401 -9.73 3.27 -13.68
C ASN A 401 -10.36 2.46 -14.83
N GLU A 402 -11.20 3.06 -15.64
CA GLU A 402 -11.77 2.43 -16.84
C GLU A 402 -10.70 2.12 -17.87
N LEU A 403 -9.73 3.01 -18.05
CA LEU A 403 -8.66 2.82 -19.04
C LEU A 403 -7.80 1.59 -18.75
N TRP A 404 -7.47 1.31 -17.48
CA TRP A 404 -6.64 0.15 -17.16
C TRP A 404 -7.47 -1.12 -16.87
N SER A 405 -8.63 -1.01 -16.26
CA SER A 405 -9.45 -2.17 -15.88
C SER A 405 -10.39 -2.63 -16.98
N GLY A 406 -10.76 -1.72 -17.90
CA GLY A 406 -11.83 -1.97 -18.86
C GLY A 406 -13.24 -2.01 -18.25
N LEU A 407 -13.37 -1.69 -16.96
CA LEU A 407 -14.61 -1.68 -16.21
C LEU A 407 -15.06 -0.24 -15.95
N PRO A 408 -16.31 0.16 -16.30
CA PRO A 408 -16.79 1.54 -16.14
C PRO A 408 -16.95 1.92 -14.66
N LYS A 409 -17.15 0.95 -13.77
CA LYS A 409 -17.22 1.08 -12.31
C LYS A 409 -16.70 -0.19 -11.65
N ALA A 410 -16.32 -0.09 -10.38
CA ALA A 410 -16.03 -1.28 -9.58
C ALA A 410 -17.29 -2.18 -9.56
N PRO A 411 -17.14 -3.51 -9.76
CA PRO A 411 -18.28 -4.43 -9.89
C PRO A 411 -18.95 -4.78 -8.55
N TRP A 412 -18.51 -4.19 -7.42
CA TRP A 412 -19.04 -4.43 -6.06
C TRP A 412 -19.44 -3.14 -5.34
#